data_1c17d2b1f37168821a525ce584704c11
#
_entry.id   1c17d2b1f37168821a525ce584704c11
#
_cell.length_a   1.000
_cell.length_b   1.000
_cell.length_c   1.000
_cell.angle_alpha   90.00
_cell.angle_beta   90.00
_cell.angle_gamma   90.00
#
_symmetry.space_group_name_H-M   'P 1'
#
loop_
_entity.id
_entity.type
_entity.pdbx_description
1 polymer ?
#
loop_
_entity_poly.entity_id
_entity_poly.type
_entity_poly.pdbx_seq_one_letter_code
_entity_poly.pdbx_strand_id
1 'polypeptide(L)'
;MKLNYTEPKIFTGGVDITQWSALDKKQRNDALAKAWFVYFSFRDPDTGKLKKQPFIKAGANRFKGKTKRLQFLKVLQRNLLLLLEAGFDPYRDNTELEDEFRRRAIKEERPINNFPAKKEVENESTAAGNRERIDLANENAKPNPVPISEIENNVVDENKVSVAEAFELGLNIKESTLNDNSFKKQKSRITKFERWLAENEVDVSDINNIDKKTVVRHLNDVLRTSSPRNRNNTRTALSALFGTLENNELIDDNFIRKINILKSVPKRNKTYTPKQLAEIDSHLMNNDLLMRMFVQMVSYNMLRPIEICRLKVGDIDINDKKIYVKAKNKPVKIKIIPDIMLGQLPDLSKMDAKHSLFTPQGFGGEWNLADNDKRNYFSKRFKKVKDHFNLGNEYGLYSFRHTYITMLYREMIKTGTPEEVKSKLMLITGHATLDALEKYLRDIDAELPQDYSNLLNRSINKTDK
;
A
#
# COMPACT_ATOMS: atom_id res chain seq x y z
N MET A 1 -15.50 -36.26 -1.52
CA MET A 1 -16.86 -35.92 -1.02
C MET A 1 -17.53 -34.95 -1.97
N LYS A 2 -18.81 -35.14 -2.31
CA LYS A 2 -19.55 -34.12 -3.10
C LYS A 2 -19.90 -32.97 -2.17
N LEU A 3 -19.54 -31.75 -2.55
CA LEU A 3 -19.91 -30.55 -1.81
C LEU A 3 -21.43 -30.38 -1.75
N ASN A 4 -21.94 -29.89 -0.62
CA ASN A 4 -23.35 -29.60 -0.44
C ASN A 4 -23.80 -28.29 -1.08
N TYR A 5 -22.89 -27.53 -1.65
CA TYR A 5 -23.15 -26.23 -2.28
C TYR A 5 -22.41 -26.07 -3.59
N THR A 6 -22.87 -25.12 -4.43
CA THR A 6 -22.11 -24.66 -5.57
C THR A 6 -21.25 -23.46 -5.18
N GLU A 7 -20.06 -23.33 -5.76
CA GLU A 7 -19.24 -22.14 -5.57
C GLU A 7 -20.05 -20.87 -5.87
N PRO A 8 -20.02 -19.85 -4.96
CA PRO A 8 -20.74 -18.60 -5.18
C PRO A 8 -20.28 -17.87 -6.44
N LYS A 9 -21.24 -17.36 -7.21
CA LYS A 9 -21.00 -16.63 -8.46
C LYS A 9 -21.58 -15.22 -8.40
N ILE A 10 -20.98 -14.28 -9.16
CA ILE A 10 -21.46 -12.91 -9.27
C ILE A 10 -22.27 -12.75 -10.57
N PHE A 11 -23.49 -12.22 -10.46
CA PHE A 11 -24.25 -11.75 -11.60
C PHE A 11 -23.97 -10.27 -11.85
N THR A 12 -23.57 -9.93 -13.08
CA THR A 12 -23.07 -8.61 -13.49
C THR A 12 -24.01 -7.88 -14.47
N GLY A 13 -25.33 -8.07 -14.29
CA GLY A 13 -26.31 -7.43 -15.13
C GLY A 13 -26.52 -8.08 -16.51
N GLY A 14 -26.00 -9.30 -16.70
CA GLY A 14 -26.16 -10.06 -17.95
C GLY A 14 -25.04 -9.82 -18.97
N VAL A 15 -23.93 -9.21 -18.57
CA VAL A 15 -22.77 -8.98 -19.42
C VAL A 15 -21.52 -9.65 -18.86
N ASP A 16 -20.62 -10.05 -19.75
CA ASP A 16 -19.30 -10.53 -19.35
C ASP A 16 -18.42 -9.35 -18.91
N ILE A 17 -18.08 -9.35 -17.61
CA ILE A 17 -17.31 -8.27 -17.01
C ILE A 17 -15.87 -8.18 -17.55
N THR A 18 -15.33 -9.25 -18.09
CA THR A 18 -13.98 -9.28 -18.68
C THR A 18 -13.95 -8.52 -20.02
N GLN A 19 -15.06 -8.52 -20.72
CA GLN A 19 -15.23 -7.81 -22.00
C GLN A 19 -15.88 -6.42 -21.86
N TRP A 20 -15.93 -5.88 -20.65
CA TRP A 20 -16.57 -4.59 -20.38
C TRP A 20 -16.07 -3.45 -21.27
N SER A 21 -14.78 -3.42 -21.61
CA SER A 21 -14.19 -2.40 -22.47
C SER A 21 -14.70 -2.46 -23.93
N ALA A 22 -15.14 -3.63 -24.38
CA ALA A 22 -15.69 -3.86 -25.70
C ALA A 22 -17.17 -3.49 -25.83
N LEU A 23 -17.89 -3.33 -24.69
CA LEU A 23 -19.30 -2.95 -24.70
C LEU A 23 -19.48 -1.48 -25.09
N ASP A 24 -20.56 -1.17 -25.81
CA ASP A 24 -20.95 0.20 -26.07
C ASP A 24 -21.54 0.91 -24.83
N LYS A 25 -21.77 2.23 -24.93
CA LYS A 25 -22.27 3.04 -23.80
C LYS A 25 -23.66 2.59 -23.34
N LYS A 26 -24.54 2.21 -24.26
CA LYS A 26 -25.90 1.75 -23.97
C LYS A 26 -25.85 0.42 -23.21
N GLN A 27 -25.12 -0.55 -23.71
CA GLN A 27 -24.94 -1.87 -23.07
C GLN A 27 -24.36 -1.75 -21.64
N ARG A 28 -23.38 -0.86 -21.43
CA ARG A 28 -22.83 -0.59 -20.09
C ARG A 28 -23.86 0.00 -19.15
N ASN A 29 -24.63 0.97 -19.60
CA ASN A 29 -25.68 1.60 -18.80
C ASN A 29 -26.82 0.61 -18.49
N ASP A 30 -27.24 -0.20 -19.45
CA ASP A 30 -28.24 -1.24 -19.25
C ASP A 30 -27.80 -2.32 -18.25
N ALA A 31 -26.53 -2.70 -18.30
CA ALA A 31 -25.96 -3.62 -17.32
C ALA A 31 -25.89 -3.01 -15.91
N LEU A 32 -25.55 -1.72 -15.78
CA LEU A 32 -25.52 -1.02 -14.49
C LEU A 32 -26.93 -0.71 -13.94
N ALA A 33 -27.92 -0.55 -14.80
CA ALA A 33 -29.33 -0.36 -14.40
C ALA A 33 -29.89 -1.64 -13.73
N LYS A 34 -29.41 -2.81 -14.14
CA LYS A 34 -29.81 -4.08 -13.54
C LYS A 34 -29.17 -4.27 -12.16
N ALA A 35 -29.86 -5.01 -11.30
CA ALA A 35 -29.34 -5.38 -10.00
C ALA A 35 -28.23 -6.44 -10.13
N TRP A 36 -27.06 -6.16 -9.55
CA TRP A 36 -25.98 -7.12 -9.43
C TRP A 36 -26.03 -7.80 -8.06
N PHE A 37 -25.66 -9.09 -7.97
CA PHE A 37 -25.77 -9.89 -6.77
C PHE A 37 -24.82 -11.09 -6.79
N VAL A 38 -24.56 -11.68 -5.62
CA VAL A 38 -23.96 -12.99 -5.48
C VAL A 38 -25.04 -14.04 -5.38
N TYR A 39 -24.85 -15.20 -5.99
CA TYR A 39 -25.76 -16.32 -5.95
C TYR A 39 -25.02 -17.65 -5.85
N PHE A 40 -25.68 -18.62 -5.20
CA PHE A 40 -25.21 -19.99 -5.07
C PHE A 40 -26.41 -20.94 -4.94
N SER A 41 -26.14 -22.24 -5.03
CA SER A 41 -27.14 -23.27 -4.73
C SER A 41 -26.66 -24.12 -3.56
N PHE A 42 -27.56 -24.57 -2.72
CA PHE A 42 -27.29 -25.46 -1.60
C PHE A 42 -28.14 -26.71 -1.71
N ARG A 43 -27.68 -27.82 -1.19
CA ARG A 43 -28.39 -29.11 -1.24
C ARG A 43 -29.59 -29.05 -0.28
N ASP A 44 -30.75 -29.15 -0.86
CA ASP A 44 -32.03 -29.20 -0.10
C ASP A 44 -32.08 -30.50 0.70
N PRO A 45 -32.33 -30.46 2.02
CA PRO A 45 -32.33 -31.64 2.88
C PRO A 45 -33.45 -32.62 2.55
N ASP A 46 -34.59 -32.16 2.08
CA ASP A 46 -35.76 -32.97 1.80
C ASP A 46 -35.66 -33.69 0.45
N THR A 47 -35.17 -33.00 -0.56
CA THR A 47 -35.12 -33.51 -1.94
C THR A 47 -33.74 -34.05 -2.35
N GLY A 48 -32.70 -33.76 -1.60
CA GLY A 48 -31.31 -34.10 -1.91
C GLY A 48 -30.76 -33.39 -3.16
N LYS A 49 -31.53 -32.48 -3.79
CA LYS A 49 -31.13 -31.73 -5.02
C LYS A 49 -30.56 -30.37 -4.67
N LEU A 50 -29.68 -29.83 -5.56
CA LEU A 50 -29.17 -28.49 -5.44
C LEU A 50 -30.27 -27.49 -5.73
N LYS A 51 -30.65 -26.67 -4.75
CA LYS A 51 -31.69 -25.63 -4.84
C LYS A 51 -31.04 -24.26 -4.73
N LYS A 52 -31.42 -23.38 -5.64
CA LYS A 52 -30.90 -22.00 -5.71
C LYS A 52 -31.34 -21.23 -4.46
N GLN A 53 -30.36 -20.61 -3.80
CA GLN A 53 -30.60 -19.79 -2.61
C GLN A 53 -30.97 -18.35 -2.98
N PRO A 54 -31.55 -17.55 -2.07
CA PRO A 54 -31.88 -16.15 -2.29
C PRO A 54 -30.67 -15.34 -2.74
N PHE A 55 -30.88 -14.39 -3.64
CA PHE A 55 -29.83 -13.54 -4.18
C PHE A 55 -29.33 -12.55 -3.14
N ILE A 56 -28.02 -12.52 -2.91
CA ILE A 56 -27.38 -11.67 -1.91
C ILE A 56 -26.91 -10.37 -2.59
N LYS A 57 -27.64 -9.30 -2.37
CA LYS A 57 -27.33 -7.95 -2.90
C LYS A 57 -26.49 -7.13 -1.94
N ALA A 58 -26.71 -7.27 -0.63
CA ALA A 58 -26.00 -6.61 0.49
C ALA A 58 -25.67 -5.13 0.25
N GLY A 59 -26.56 -4.39 -0.44
CA GLY A 59 -26.33 -2.99 -0.75
C GLY A 59 -25.34 -2.71 -1.90
N ALA A 60 -24.89 -3.73 -2.65
CA ALA A 60 -23.95 -3.54 -3.78
C ALA A 60 -24.46 -2.53 -4.82
N ASN A 61 -25.77 -2.49 -5.05
CA ASN A 61 -26.38 -1.65 -6.08
C ASN A 61 -26.48 -0.17 -5.70
N ARG A 62 -26.06 0.22 -4.50
CA ARG A 62 -25.86 1.64 -4.13
C ARG A 62 -24.66 2.26 -4.88
N PHE A 63 -23.73 1.45 -5.34
CA PHE A 63 -22.61 1.90 -6.14
C PHE A 63 -23.04 2.04 -7.61
N LYS A 64 -23.07 3.25 -8.13
CA LYS A 64 -23.45 3.53 -9.52
C LYS A 64 -22.43 3.00 -10.53
N GLY A 65 -21.11 3.02 -10.19
CA GLY A 65 -20.04 2.60 -11.08
C GLY A 65 -19.69 1.11 -10.99
N LYS A 66 -19.30 0.50 -12.13
CA LYS A 66 -18.87 -0.90 -12.28
C LYS A 66 -17.83 -1.33 -11.26
N THR A 67 -16.73 -0.58 -11.13
CA THR A 67 -15.53 -1.00 -10.39
C THR A 67 -15.84 -1.17 -8.90
N LYS A 68 -16.48 -0.18 -8.28
CA LYS A 68 -16.85 -0.24 -6.85
C LYS A 68 -17.88 -1.34 -6.59
N ARG A 69 -18.87 -1.48 -7.49
CA ARG A 69 -19.91 -2.53 -7.39
C ARG A 69 -19.30 -3.93 -7.48
N LEU A 70 -18.41 -4.16 -8.43
CA LEU A 70 -17.74 -5.44 -8.61
C LEU A 70 -16.77 -5.76 -7.46
N GLN A 71 -15.99 -4.79 -6.98
CA GLN A 71 -15.10 -4.97 -5.84
C GLN A 71 -15.87 -5.38 -4.58
N PHE A 72 -16.98 -4.70 -4.29
CA PHE A 72 -17.85 -5.04 -3.17
C PHE A 72 -18.42 -6.46 -3.30
N LEU A 73 -18.90 -6.84 -4.48
CA LEU A 73 -19.43 -8.18 -4.72
C LEU A 73 -18.36 -9.28 -4.67
N LYS A 74 -17.11 -9.00 -5.08
CA LYS A 74 -15.99 -9.95 -4.91
C LYS A 74 -15.65 -10.20 -3.43
N VAL A 75 -15.69 -9.17 -2.59
CA VAL A 75 -15.52 -9.33 -1.15
C VAL A 75 -16.67 -10.16 -0.57
N LEU A 76 -17.90 -9.85 -0.96
CA LEU A 76 -19.09 -10.61 -0.53
C LEU A 76 -19.05 -12.07 -0.98
N GLN A 77 -18.64 -12.33 -2.23
CA GLN A 77 -18.46 -13.68 -2.77
C GLN A 77 -17.44 -14.47 -1.96
N ARG A 78 -16.28 -13.87 -1.65
CA ARG A 78 -15.24 -14.52 -0.86
C ARG A 78 -15.69 -14.81 0.58
N ASN A 79 -16.36 -13.85 1.21
CA ASN A 79 -16.86 -14.05 2.57
C ASN A 79 -17.93 -15.15 2.63
N LEU A 80 -18.83 -15.19 1.62
CA LEU A 80 -19.82 -16.28 1.52
C LEU A 80 -19.16 -17.63 1.32
N LEU A 81 -18.11 -17.72 0.49
CA LEU A 81 -17.37 -18.98 0.32
C LEU A 81 -16.75 -19.44 1.63
N LEU A 82 -16.11 -18.53 2.38
CA LEU A 82 -15.53 -18.83 3.70
C LEU A 82 -16.60 -19.31 4.70
N LEU A 83 -17.79 -18.75 4.69
CA LEU A 83 -18.90 -19.18 5.53
C LEU A 83 -19.37 -20.59 5.15
N LEU A 84 -19.50 -20.87 3.85
CA LEU A 84 -19.89 -22.20 3.35
C LEU A 84 -18.83 -23.27 3.66
N GLU A 85 -17.54 -22.94 3.54
CA GLU A 85 -16.42 -23.81 3.93
C GLU A 85 -16.37 -24.06 5.44
N ALA A 86 -16.80 -23.10 6.25
CA ALA A 86 -16.90 -23.21 7.70
C ALA A 86 -18.16 -23.98 8.17
N GLY A 87 -19.01 -24.44 7.24
CA GLY A 87 -20.17 -25.27 7.57
C GLY A 87 -21.50 -24.51 7.62
N PHE A 88 -21.58 -23.29 7.11
CA PHE A 88 -22.86 -22.57 6.98
C PHE A 88 -23.89 -23.39 6.19
N ASP A 89 -25.06 -23.59 6.76
CA ASP A 89 -26.18 -24.32 6.17
C ASP A 89 -27.45 -23.44 6.20
N PRO A 90 -27.98 -23.02 5.03
CA PRO A 90 -29.12 -22.11 4.96
C PRO A 90 -30.46 -22.73 5.47
N TYR A 91 -30.46 -24.03 5.79
CA TYR A 91 -31.62 -24.76 6.30
C TYR A 91 -31.52 -25.08 7.80
N ARG A 92 -30.45 -24.68 8.48
CA ARG A 92 -30.20 -24.90 9.91
C ARG A 92 -29.95 -23.63 10.67
N ASP A 93 -29.97 -23.72 11.98
CA ASP A 93 -29.52 -22.66 12.86
C ASP A 93 -27.98 -22.54 12.76
N ASN A 94 -27.49 -21.33 12.51
CA ASN A 94 -26.07 -21.00 12.37
C ASN A 94 -25.57 -20.10 13.51
N THR A 95 -26.29 -19.98 14.62
CA THR A 95 -25.95 -19.08 15.75
C THR A 95 -24.57 -19.39 16.32
N GLU A 96 -24.21 -20.66 16.49
CA GLU A 96 -22.87 -21.04 16.97
C GLU A 96 -21.76 -20.60 16.00
N LEU A 97 -21.99 -20.75 14.70
CA LEU A 97 -21.07 -20.35 13.66
C LEU A 97 -20.92 -18.82 13.61
N GLU A 98 -22.02 -18.09 13.76
CA GLU A 98 -21.98 -16.61 13.85
C GLU A 98 -21.20 -16.15 15.07
N ASP A 99 -21.41 -16.77 16.23
CA ASP A 99 -20.70 -16.44 17.46
C ASP A 99 -19.21 -16.79 17.38
N GLU A 100 -18.85 -17.86 16.68
CA GLU A 100 -17.44 -18.18 16.42
C GLU A 100 -16.78 -17.13 15.52
N PHE A 101 -17.44 -16.71 14.45
CA PHE A 101 -16.95 -15.65 13.58
C PHE A 101 -16.87 -14.30 14.30
N ARG A 102 -17.84 -13.95 15.15
CA ARG A 102 -17.79 -12.74 16.00
C ARG A 102 -16.62 -12.80 16.98
N ARG A 103 -16.39 -13.92 17.66
CA ARG A 103 -15.26 -14.11 18.58
C ARG A 103 -13.93 -14.03 17.86
N ARG A 104 -13.81 -14.59 16.65
CA ARG A 104 -12.61 -14.46 15.81
C ARG A 104 -12.39 -13.02 15.35
N ALA A 105 -13.45 -12.31 14.96
CA ALA A 105 -13.38 -10.90 14.55
C ALA A 105 -12.94 -10.00 15.71
N ILE A 106 -13.41 -10.23 16.93
CA ILE A 106 -13.01 -9.50 18.15
C ILE A 106 -11.57 -9.83 18.53
N LYS A 107 -11.13 -11.10 18.36
CA LYS A 107 -9.76 -11.53 18.65
C LYS A 107 -8.73 -11.03 17.62
N GLU A 108 -9.16 -10.80 16.39
CA GLU A 108 -8.31 -10.34 15.30
C GLU A 108 -8.30 -8.82 15.13
N GLU A 109 -8.93 -7.99 15.96
CA GLU A 109 -9.01 -6.52 15.83
C GLU A 109 -8.71 -6.01 14.39
N ARG A 110 -9.41 -6.56 13.40
CA ARG A 110 -9.38 -6.01 12.05
C ARG A 110 -10.46 -4.94 11.99
N PRO A 111 -10.14 -3.68 11.69
CA PRO A 111 -11.17 -2.71 11.42
C PRO A 111 -11.96 -3.20 10.19
N ILE A 112 -13.15 -3.73 10.44
CA ILE A 112 -14.19 -3.85 9.42
C ILE A 112 -14.39 -2.41 8.96
N ASN A 113 -14.14 -2.14 7.68
CA ASN A 113 -14.40 -0.84 7.07
C ASN A 113 -15.77 -0.35 7.52
N ASN A 114 -15.79 0.57 8.48
CA ASN A 114 -16.98 1.29 8.87
C ASN A 114 -17.38 2.18 7.70
N PHE A 115 -18.33 1.72 6.89
CA PHE A 115 -19.13 2.61 6.10
C PHE A 115 -20.09 3.32 7.07
N PRO A 116 -20.16 4.66 7.09
CA PRO A 116 -21.00 5.37 8.03
C PRO A 116 -22.47 5.01 7.81
N ALA A 117 -23.10 4.44 8.82
CA ALA A 117 -24.55 4.33 8.88
C ALA A 117 -25.15 5.72 8.92
N LYS A 118 -26.16 5.98 8.10
CA LYS A 118 -27.00 7.18 8.19
C LYS A 118 -27.55 7.28 9.62
N LYS A 119 -27.23 8.37 10.30
CA LYS A 119 -27.99 8.81 11.46
C LYS A 119 -29.40 9.16 10.98
N GLU A 120 -30.38 8.45 11.47
CA GLU A 120 -31.78 8.85 11.46
C GLU A 120 -31.88 10.04 12.39
N VAL A 121 -32.40 11.14 11.89
CA VAL A 121 -32.76 12.34 12.67
C VAL A 121 -34.11 12.05 13.25
N GLU A 122 -34.21 11.73 14.52
CA GLU A 122 -35.44 11.81 15.28
C GLU A 122 -35.75 13.28 15.54
N ASN A 123 -36.93 13.70 15.08
CA ASN A 123 -37.56 14.97 15.41
C ASN A 123 -38.05 14.91 16.87
N GLU A 124 -37.55 15.73 17.72
CA GLU A 124 -38.32 16.17 18.89
C GLU A 124 -38.50 17.67 18.86
N SER A 125 -39.78 18.04 18.84
CA SER A 125 -40.33 19.38 18.99
C SER A 125 -40.36 19.79 20.43
N THR A 126 -39.99 21.04 20.76
CA THR A 126 -40.68 21.94 21.72
C THR A 126 -40.05 23.33 21.64
N ALA A 127 -40.77 24.22 21.15
CA ALA A 127 -41.58 25.36 21.64
C ALA A 127 -40.84 26.51 22.40
N ALA A 128 -41.22 27.71 21.99
CA ALA A 128 -41.25 29.04 22.61
C ALA A 128 -39.93 29.84 22.57
N GLY A 129 -39.87 30.96 21.92
CA GLY A 129 -40.64 32.18 21.89
C GLY A 129 -39.68 33.35 22.00
N ASN A 130 -39.66 34.24 21.12
CA ASN A 130 -40.06 35.63 21.27
C ASN A 130 -39.81 36.43 20.00
N ARG A 131 -40.89 37.21 19.74
CA ARG A 131 -40.99 38.21 18.70
C ARG A 131 -40.23 39.47 19.08
N GLU A 132 -39.63 40.13 18.11
CA GLU A 132 -39.79 41.61 18.02
C GLU A 132 -39.69 42.03 16.56
N ARG A 133 -40.77 42.66 16.12
CA ARG A 133 -40.93 43.41 14.90
C ARG A 133 -40.37 44.81 15.09
N ILE A 134 -39.77 45.39 14.05
CA ILE A 134 -39.87 46.83 13.78
C ILE A 134 -40.09 47.00 12.26
N ASP A 135 -41.15 47.73 11.96
CA ASP A 135 -41.63 48.10 10.65
C ASP A 135 -41.06 49.44 10.13
N LEU A 136 -41.14 49.61 8.80
CA LEU A 136 -41.38 50.83 8.03
C LEU A 136 -40.19 51.81 7.86
N ALA A 137 -39.83 52.23 6.66
CA ALA A 137 -40.66 53.04 5.76
C ALA A 137 -40.03 53.21 4.34
N ASN A 138 -40.92 53.31 3.43
CA ASN A 138 -40.86 53.77 2.04
C ASN A 138 -40.14 55.10 1.83
N GLU A 139 -39.40 55.27 0.69
CA GLU A 139 -39.72 56.40 -0.21
C GLU A 139 -39.04 56.28 -1.58
N ASN A 140 -39.82 56.65 -2.57
CA ASN A 140 -39.51 56.70 -4.00
C ASN A 140 -38.44 57.72 -4.38
N ALA A 141 -37.59 57.38 -5.32
CA ALA A 141 -37.13 58.35 -6.36
C ALA A 141 -36.54 57.59 -7.58
N LYS A 142 -37.18 57.68 -8.73
CA LYS A 142 -36.54 57.50 -10.03
C LYS A 142 -35.78 58.77 -10.39
N PRO A 143 -34.60 58.68 -11.00
CA PRO A 143 -34.38 59.37 -12.25
C PRO A 143 -33.63 58.61 -13.33
N ASN A 144 -34.03 58.82 -14.52
CA ASN A 144 -33.49 58.91 -15.86
C ASN A 144 -32.28 58.09 -16.30
N PRO A 145 -32.29 57.65 -17.56
CA PRO A 145 -31.33 56.70 -18.16
C PRO A 145 -30.05 57.40 -18.64
N VAL A 146 -28.92 56.79 -18.40
CA VAL A 146 -27.61 57.12 -18.95
C VAL A 146 -27.19 55.98 -19.92
N PRO A 147 -26.45 56.27 -21.04
CA PRO A 147 -26.40 55.43 -22.23
C PRO A 147 -25.58 54.16 -22.00
N ILE A 148 -26.01 53.13 -22.69
CA ILE A 148 -25.35 51.81 -22.81
C ILE A 148 -24.05 52.01 -23.55
N SER A 149 -22.92 51.89 -22.85
CA SER A 149 -21.61 51.54 -23.41
C SER A 149 -21.20 50.20 -22.86
N GLU A 150 -21.09 49.24 -23.74
CA GLU A 150 -20.32 48.01 -23.72
C GLU A 150 -19.94 47.48 -22.32
N ILE A 151 -20.86 46.68 -21.74
CA ILE A 151 -20.47 45.68 -20.71
C ILE A 151 -20.20 44.42 -21.49
N GLU A 152 -18.93 44.09 -21.68
CA GLU A 152 -18.53 42.75 -22.05
C GLU A 152 -19.17 41.77 -21.05
N ASN A 153 -20.09 40.96 -21.55
CA ASN A 153 -20.66 39.84 -20.82
C ASN A 153 -19.56 38.81 -20.55
N ASN A 154 -18.87 38.97 -19.45
CA ASN A 154 -18.16 37.83 -18.81
C ASN A 154 -19.26 36.89 -18.30
N VAL A 155 -19.73 36.01 -19.15
CA VAL A 155 -20.46 34.81 -18.76
C VAL A 155 -19.39 33.95 -18.04
N VAL A 156 -19.35 34.04 -16.73
CA VAL A 156 -18.61 33.08 -15.91
C VAL A 156 -19.30 31.74 -16.15
N ASP A 157 -18.61 30.88 -16.90
CA ASP A 157 -19.06 29.51 -17.17
C ASP A 157 -18.96 28.76 -15.81
N GLU A 158 -20.10 28.62 -15.12
CA GLU A 158 -20.22 28.05 -13.76
C GLU A 158 -19.70 26.63 -13.63
N ASN A 159 -19.24 26.00 -14.73
CA ASN A 159 -18.71 24.64 -14.77
C ASN A 159 -17.16 24.53 -14.81
N LYS A 160 -16.43 25.66 -14.86
CA LYS A 160 -14.98 25.63 -14.92
C LYS A 160 -14.37 25.51 -13.52
N VAL A 161 -13.56 24.47 -13.31
CA VAL A 161 -12.78 24.27 -12.07
C VAL A 161 -11.31 24.49 -12.38
N SER A 162 -10.70 25.47 -11.71
CA SER A 162 -9.29 25.77 -11.92
C SER A 162 -8.38 24.58 -11.53
N VAL A 163 -7.18 24.52 -12.11
CA VAL A 163 -6.18 23.48 -11.79
C VAL A 163 -5.85 23.50 -10.30
N ALA A 164 -5.76 24.67 -9.67
CA ALA A 164 -5.45 24.80 -8.25
C ALA A 164 -6.55 24.17 -7.37
N GLU A 165 -7.81 24.51 -7.62
CA GLU A 165 -8.97 23.96 -6.90
C GLU A 165 -9.09 22.44 -7.09
N ALA A 166 -8.93 21.96 -8.33
CA ALA A 166 -8.96 20.53 -8.64
C ALA A 166 -7.84 19.76 -7.90
N PHE A 167 -6.62 20.32 -7.88
CA PHE A 167 -5.48 19.68 -7.21
C PHE A 167 -5.63 19.70 -5.69
N GLU A 168 -6.14 20.80 -5.12
CA GLU A 168 -6.43 20.89 -3.69
C GLU A 168 -7.47 19.86 -3.27
N LEU A 169 -8.61 19.77 -3.97
CA LEU A 169 -9.63 18.76 -3.71
C LEU A 169 -9.06 17.34 -3.80
N GLY A 170 -8.30 17.06 -4.87
CA GLY A 170 -7.69 15.76 -5.07
C GLY A 170 -6.65 15.43 -3.99
N LEU A 171 -5.88 16.41 -3.50
CA LEU A 171 -4.91 16.23 -2.42
C LEU A 171 -5.61 16.02 -1.07
N ASN A 172 -6.69 16.76 -0.76
CA ASN A 172 -7.46 16.60 0.48
C ASN A 172 -8.05 15.18 0.58
N ILE A 173 -8.59 14.64 -0.53
CA ILE A 173 -9.05 13.25 -0.59
C ILE A 173 -7.90 12.26 -0.40
N LYS A 174 -6.71 12.54 -0.95
CA LYS A 174 -5.53 11.67 -0.80
C LYS A 174 -4.95 11.71 0.61
N GLU A 175 -5.04 12.81 1.30
CA GLU A 175 -4.57 12.95 2.69
C GLU A 175 -5.32 11.99 3.62
N SER A 176 -6.63 11.86 3.48
CA SER A 176 -7.46 10.95 4.26
C SER A 176 -7.23 9.46 3.94
N THR A 177 -6.67 9.12 2.76
CA THR A 177 -6.55 7.74 2.28
C THR A 177 -5.12 7.20 2.27
N LEU A 178 -4.13 8.09 2.27
CA LEU A 178 -2.72 7.73 2.23
C LEU A 178 -2.08 7.88 3.62
N ASN A 179 -1.03 7.10 3.84
CA ASN A 179 -0.16 7.36 4.98
C ASN A 179 0.71 8.61 4.73
N ASP A 180 1.09 9.35 5.78
CA ASP A 180 1.80 10.63 5.74
C ASP A 180 3.00 10.67 4.79
N ASN A 181 3.86 9.64 4.80
CA ASN A 181 5.04 9.60 3.93
C ASN A 181 4.68 9.44 2.45
N SER A 182 3.64 8.69 2.13
CA SER A 182 3.16 8.53 0.76
C SER A 182 2.48 9.81 0.29
N PHE A 183 1.66 10.41 1.16
CA PHE A 183 1.02 11.68 0.91
C PHE A 183 2.05 12.79 0.68
N LYS A 184 3.02 13.00 1.60
CA LYS A 184 4.09 14.00 1.42
C LYS A 184 4.84 13.83 0.10
N LYS A 185 5.16 12.60 -0.30
CA LYS A 185 5.83 12.33 -1.58
C LYS A 185 4.94 12.63 -2.79
N GLN A 186 3.66 12.32 -2.71
CA GLN A 186 2.71 12.62 -3.77
C GLN A 186 2.49 14.13 -3.88
N LYS A 187 2.19 14.81 -2.77
CA LYS A 187 2.04 16.26 -2.68
C LYS A 187 3.24 16.99 -3.27
N SER A 188 4.46 16.60 -2.86
CA SER A 188 5.69 17.21 -3.40
C SER A 188 5.82 17.08 -4.93
N ARG A 189 5.35 16.00 -5.56
CA ARG A 189 5.39 15.86 -7.02
C ARG A 189 4.30 16.67 -7.69
N ILE A 190 3.14 16.75 -7.10
CA ILE A 190 2.01 17.56 -7.61
C ILE A 190 2.38 19.04 -7.54
N THR A 191 2.90 19.54 -6.40
CA THR A 191 3.35 20.93 -6.27
C THR A 191 4.47 21.29 -7.25
N LYS A 192 5.35 20.32 -7.58
CA LYS A 192 6.37 20.55 -8.63
C LYS A 192 5.75 20.64 -10.02
N PHE A 193 4.72 19.87 -10.31
CA PHE A 193 4.00 19.95 -11.57
C PHE A 193 3.22 21.26 -11.69
N GLU A 194 2.55 21.67 -10.64
CA GLU A 194 1.82 22.95 -10.56
C GLU A 194 2.76 24.15 -10.81
N ARG A 195 3.93 24.17 -10.16
CA ARG A 195 4.96 25.17 -10.42
C ARG A 195 5.43 25.15 -11.87
N TRP A 196 5.65 23.94 -12.41
CA TRP A 196 6.08 23.78 -13.81
C TRP A 196 5.03 24.30 -14.80
N LEU A 197 3.72 24.12 -14.50
CA LEU A 197 2.64 24.69 -15.32
C LEU A 197 2.72 26.20 -15.37
N ALA A 198 2.92 26.85 -14.22
CA ALA A 198 3.09 28.31 -14.13
C ALA A 198 4.36 28.80 -14.88
N GLU A 199 5.50 28.10 -14.70
CA GLU A 199 6.78 28.44 -15.36
C GLU A 199 6.73 28.24 -16.90
N ASN A 200 5.79 27.47 -17.42
CA ASN A 200 5.63 27.19 -18.86
C ASN A 200 4.38 27.85 -19.46
N GLU A 201 3.79 28.83 -18.74
CA GLU A 201 2.62 29.63 -19.19
C GLU A 201 1.46 28.78 -19.69
N VAL A 202 1.20 27.65 -19.01
CA VAL A 202 0.06 26.79 -19.33
C VAL A 202 -1.19 27.39 -18.75
N ASP A 203 -2.26 27.41 -19.52
CA ASP A 203 -3.56 27.88 -19.03
C ASP A 203 -4.07 26.94 -17.92
N VAL A 204 -4.18 27.48 -16.72
CA VAL A 204 -4.61 26.80 -15.49
C VAL A 204 -6.01 27.22 -15.03
N SER A 205 -6.73 27.97 -15.86
CA SER A 205 -8.09 28.44 -15.55
C SER A 205 -9.11 27.31 -15.48
N ASP A 206 -8.85 26.20 -16.18
CA ASP A 206 -9.68 24.98 -16.15
C ASP A 206 -8.78 23.74 -16.13
N ILE A 207 -9.10 22.78 -15.27
CA ILE A 207 -8.41 21.47 -15.20
C ILE A 207 -8.45 20.70 -16.52
N ASN A 208 -9.47 20.92 -17.34
CA ASN A 208 -9.64 20.29 -18.64
C ASN A 208 -8.65 20.84 -19.71
N ASN A 209 -8.01 21.98 -19.46
CA ASN A 209 -6.92 22.52 -20.31
C ASN A 209 -5.63 21.71 -20.16
N ILE A 210 -5.52 20.87 -19.14
CA ILE A 210 -4.34 20.03 -18.94
C ILE A 210 -4.47 18.75 -19.78
N ASP A 211 -3.82 18.76 -20.93
CA ASP A 211 -3.83 17.65 -21.86
C ASP A 211 -2.66 16.65 -21.67
N LYS A 212 -2.71 15.54 -22.41
CA LYS A 212 -1.66 14.53 -22.43
C LYS A 212 -0.31 15.10 -22.87
N LYS A 213 -0.29 16.04 -23.81
CA LYS A 213 0.94 16.65 -24.34
C LYS A 213 1.65 17.46 -23.28
N THR A 214 0.91 18.25 -22.50
CA THR A 214 1.41 19.03 -21.37
C THR A 214 2.05 18.14 -20.30
N VAL A 215 1.36 17.07 -19.90
CA VAL A 215 1.93 16.12 -18.92
C VAL A 215 3.16 15.41 -19.46
N VAL A 216 3.20 15.02 -20.73
CA VAL A 216 4.38 14.41 -21.36
C VAL A 216 5.56 15.38 -21.40
N ARG A 217 5.36 16.66 -21.70
CA ARG A 217 6.41 17.70 -21.65
C ARG A 217 7.02 17.75 -20.26
N HIS A 218 6.21 17.91 -19.22
CA HIS A 218 6.68 17.90 -17.84
C HIS A 218 7.49 16.63 -17.49
N LEU A 219 6.95 15.45 -17.86
CA LEU A 219 7.63 14.17 -17.58
C LEU A 219 8.99 14.05 -18.32
N ASN A 220 9.12 14.65 -19.52
CA ASN A 220 10.38 14.68 -20.24
C ASN A 220 11.40 15.62 -19.57
N ASP A 221 10.94 16.74 -19.00
CA ASP A 221 11.79 17.62 -18.21
C ASP A 221 12.28 16.96 -16.91
N VAL A 222 11.38 16.24 -16.23
CA VAL A 222 11.77 15.41 -15.09
C VAL A 222 12.78 14.33 -15.48
N LEU A 223 12.65 13.73 -16.65
CA LEU A 223 13.59 12.73 -17.16
C LEU A 223 14.96 13.35 -17.43
N ARG A 224 15.00 14.53 -18.07
CA ARG A 224 16.23 15.26 -18.41
C ARG A 224 17.05 15.64 -17.18
N THR A 225 16.36 16.04 -16.10
CA THR A 225 16.99 16.51 -14.86
C THR A 225 17.21 15.42 -13.82
N SER A 226 16.73 14.18 -14.03
CA SER A 226 16.82 13.14 -13.02
C SER A 226 17.02 11.72 -13.58
N SER A 227 16.00 10.87 -13.55
CA SER A 227 16.10 9.45 -13.96
C SER A 227 14.78 8.89 -14.48
N PRO A 228 14.81 7.81 -15.30
CA PRO A 228 13.61 7.10 -15.73
C PRO A 228 12.70 6.68 -14.55
N ARG A 229 13.30 6.25 -13.43
CA ARG A 229 12.56 5.89 -12.22
C ARG A 229 11.82 7.08 -11.61
N ASN A 230 12.47 8.23 -11.51
CA ASN A 230 11.85 9.43 -10.95
C ASN A 230 10.74 9.96 -11.86
N ARG A 231 10.94 9.95 -13.16
CA ARG A 231 9.92 10.24 -14.17
C ARG A 231 8.71 9.32 -14.03
N ASN A 232 8.92 7.99 -13.90
CA ASN A 232 7.84 7.03 -13.70
C ASN A 232 7.10 7.24 -12.37
N ASN A 233 7.82 7.57 -11.29
CA ASN A 233 7.22 7.90 -10.01
C ASN A 233 6.36 9.17 -10.09
N THR A 234 6.78 10.18 -10.85
CA THR A 234 6.02 11.41 -11.10
C THR A 234 4.75 11.10 -11.90
N ARG A 235 4.89 10.32 -12.99
CA ARG A 235 3.73 9.85 -13.76
C ARG A 235 2.72 9.12 -12.87
N THR A 236 3.19 8.24 -11.98
CA THR A 236 2.31 7.49 -11.07
C THR A 236 1.60 8.40 -10.07
N ALA A 237 2.28 9.41 -9.54
CA ALA A 237 1.70 10.39 -8.64
C ALA A 237 0.61 11.24 -9.33
N LEU A 238 0.90 11.74 -10.54
CA LEU A 238 -0.06 12.48 -11.35
C LEU A 238 -1.25 11.58 -11.77
N SER A 239 -0.99 10.36 -12.23
CA SER A 239 -2.08 9.42 -12.58
C SER A 239 -2.97 9.09 -11.37
N ALA A 240 -2.41 9.02 -10.16
CA ALA A 240 -3.20 8.80 -8.95
C ALA A 240 -4.06 10.02 -8.59
N LEU A 241 -3.58 11.24 -8.80
CA LEU A 241 -4.36 12.47 -8.64
C LEU A 241 -5.49 12.55 -9.68
N PHE A 242 -5.14 12.45 -10.97
CA PHE A 242 -6.11 12.50 -12.06
C PHE A 242 -7.17 11.39 -11.97
N GLY A 243 -6.81 10.21 -11.44
CA GLY A 243 -7.79 9.18 -11.13
C GLY A 243 -8.74 9.55 -9.97
N THR A 244 -8.32 10.45 -9.08
CA THR A 244 -9.23 11.01 -8.06
C THR A 244 -10.16 12.05 -8.68
N LEU A 245 -9.62 12.91 -9.55
CA LEU A 245 -10.42 13.92 -10.26
C LEU A 245 -11.48 13.25 -11.17
N GLU A 246 -11.09 12.22 -11.93
CA GLU A 246 -12.00 11.38 -12.73
C GLU A 246 -13.11 10.74 -11.88
N ASN A 247 -12.78 10.23 -10.69
CA ASN A 247 -13.76 9.64 -9.79
C ASN A 247 -14.74 10.66 -9.16
N ASN A 248 -14.36 11.93 -9.17
CA ASN A 248 -15.20 13.04 -8.69
C ASN A 248 -15.82 13.85 -9.85
N GLU A 249 -15.74 13.33 -11.07
CA GLU A 249 -16.39 13.90 -12.28
C GLU A 249 -15.88 15.31 -12.66
N LEU A 250 -14.65 15.67 -12.21
CA LEU A 250 -13.98 16.92 -12.58
C LEU A 250 -13.29 16.84 -13.95
N ILE A 251 -12.97 15.63 -14.39
CA ILE A 251 -12.42 15.31 -15.72
C ILE A 251 -13.07 14.02 -16.25
N ASP A 252 -13.21 13.91 -17.54
CA ASP A 252 -13.85 12.75 -18.19
C ASP A 252 -12.98 11.47 -18.17
N ASP A 253 -11.67 11.60 -18.40
CA ASP A 253 -10.72 10.47 -18.52
C ASP A 253 -9.36 10.80 -17.94
N ASN A 254 -8.81 9.85 -17.19
CA ASN A 254 -7.43 9.90 -16.74
C ASN A 254 -6.48 9.42 -17.86
N PHE A 255 -6.23 10.27 -18.83
CA PHE A 255 -5.36 10.00 -19.98
C PHE A 255 -3.90 9.66 -19.58
N ILE A 256 -3.47 9.99 -18.35
CA ILE A 256 -2.11 9.69 -17.86
C ILE A 256 -1.87 8.18 -17.78
N ARG A 257 -2.91 7.37 -17.62
CA ARG A 257 -2.81 5.91 -17.68
C ARG A 257 -2.25 5.41 -19.02
N LYS A 258 -2.51 6.15 -20.10
CA LYS A 258 -2.07 5.84 -21.47
C LYS A 258 -0.64 6.31 -21.78
N ILE A 259 0.06 6.96 -20.82
CA ILE A 259 1.46 7.38 -20.98
C ILE A 259 2.37 6.20 -20.61
N ASN A 260 3.32 5.86 -21.47
CA ASN A 260 4.22 4.74 -21.31
C ASN A 260 5.12 4.86 -20.07
N ILE A 261 5.37 3.73 -19.42
CA ILE A 261 6.35 3.58 -18.35
C ILE A 261 7.71 3.28 -18.99
N LEU A 262 8.74 4.04 -18.63
CA LEU A 262 10.08 3.82 -19.14
C LEU A 262 10.77 2.67 -18.39
N LYS A 263 11.58 1.90 -19.10
CA LYS A 263 12.46 0.90 -18.49
C LYS A 263 13.42 1.60 -17.54
N SER A 264 13.48 1.16 -16.30
CA SER A 264 14.42 1.68 -15.30
C SER A 264 15.20 0.51 -14.69
N VAL A 265 16.52 0.63 -14.69
CA VAL A 265 17.40 -0.34 -14.03
C VAL A 265 17.51 0.07 -12.56
N PRO A 266 17.05 -0.75 -11.60
CA PRO A 266 17.25 -0.47 -10.19
C PRO A 266 18.74 -0.43 -9.84
N LYS A 267 19.19 0.61 -9.16
CA LYS A 267 20.49 0.55 -8.47
C LYS A 267 20.34 -0.41 -7.29
N ARG A 268 20.99 -1.57 -7.35
CA ARG A 268 20.93 -2.59 -6.31
C ARG A 268 22.03 -2.34 -5.29
N ASN A 269 21.73 -2.62 -4.02
CA ASN A 269 22.77 -2.74 -3.02
C ASN A 269 23.55 -4.04 -3.27
N LYS A 270 24.87 -3.96 -3.26
CA LYS A 270 25.74 -5.13 -3.32
C LYS A 270 25.74 -5.87 -1.98
N THR A 271 26.02 -7.17 -2.01
CA THR A 271 26.33 -7.97 -0.84
C THR A 271 27.77 -7.72 -0.40
N TYR A 272 28.03 -7.83 0.90
CA TYR A 272 29.38 -7.78 1.45
C TYR A 272 30.09 -9.12 1.27
N THR A 273 31.38 -9.09 1.00
CA THR A 273 32.24 -10.28 1.06
C THR A 273 32.48 -10.73 2.51
N PRO A 274 32.84 -12.00 2.79
CA PRO A 274 33.20 -12.45 4.14
C PRO A 274 34.31 -11.62 4.78
N LYS A 275 35.31 -11.20 4.02
CA LYS A 275 36.39 -10.32 4.46
C LYS A 275 35.87 -8.97 4.92
N GLN A 276 35.04 -8.31 4.09
CA GLN A 276 34.42 -7.02 4.44
C GLN A 276 33.54 -7.12 5.68
N LEU A 277 32.77 -8.22 5.86
CA LEU A 277 31.96 -8.43 7.06
C LEU A 277 32.83 -8.49 8.31
N ALA A 278 33.94 -9.26 8.29
CA ALA A 278 34.86 -9.40 9.42
C ALA A 278 35.54 -8.07 9.76
N GLU A 279 36.03 -7.36 8.76
CA GLU A 279 36.70 -6.05 8.93
C GLU A 279 35.73 -5.00 9.50
N ILE A 280 34.49 -4.93 8.98
CA ILE A 280 33.46 -4.00 9.47
C ILE A 280 33.04 -4.35 10.90
N ASP A 281 32.83 -5.64 11.22
CA ASP A 281 32.45 -6.04 12.58
C ASP A 281 33.53 -5.72 13.59
N SER A 282 34.81 -6.02 13.26
CA SER A 282 35.98 -5.67 14.10
C SER A 282 36.11 -4.16 14.30
N HIS A 283 35.95 -3.36 13.25
CA HIS A 283 35.95 -1.92 13.34
C HIS A 283 34.86 -1.39 14.25
N LEU A 284 33.63 -1.88 14.08
CA LEU A 284 32.47 -1.47 14.89
C LEU A 284 32.59 -1.93 16.33
N MET A 285 33.18 -3.10 16.59
CA MET A 285 33.41 -3.60 17.92
C MET A 285 34.33 -2.67 18.72
N ASN A 286 35.34 -2.10 18.08
CA ASN A 286 36.33 -1.24 18.73
C ASN A 286 35.89 0.23 18.80
N ASN A 287 35.01 0.69 17.88
CA ASN A 287 34.72 2.13 17.72
C ASN A 287 33.26 2.51 17.93
N ASP A 288 32.30 1.59 17.74
CA ASP A 288 30.86 1.94 17.77
C ASP A 288 29.99 0.71 18.07
N LEU A 289 29.91 0.31 19.34
CA LEU A 289 29.10 -0.83 19.79
C LEU A 289 27.61 -0.66 19.50
N LEU A 290 27.09 0.58 19.56
CA LEU A 290 25.68 0.85 19.23
C LEU A 290 25.38 0.56 17.75
N MET A 291 26.28 1.02 16.87
CA MET A 291 26.14 0.77 15.43
C MET A 291 26.36 -0.71 15.11
N ARG A 292 27.29 -1.38 15.81
CA ARG A 292 27.50 -2.83 15.69
C ARG A 292 26.22 -3.59 16.00
N MET A 293 25.57 -3.32 17.12
CA MET A 293 24.29 -3.94 17.49
C MET A 293 23.20 -3.67 16.46
N PHE A 294 23.12 -2.44 15.96
CA PHE A 294 22.16 -2.09 14.90
C PHE A 294 22.39 -2.93 13.62
N VAL A 295 23.65 -3.10 13.22
CA VAL A 295 24.05 -3.96 12.08
C VAL A 295 23.70 -5.42 12.35
N GLN A 296 23.95 -5.92 13.56
CA GLN A 296 23.62 -7.29 13.96
C GLN A 296 22.11 -7.56 13.92
N MET A 297 21.27 -6.59 14.33
CA MET A 297 19.81 -6.68 14.18
C MET A 297 19.38 -6.74 12.71
N VAL A 298 20.05 -6.01 11.81
CA VAL A 298 19.83 -6.12 10.37
C VAL A 298 20.23 -7.49 9.85
N SER A 299 21.36 -8.02 10.32
CA SER A 299 22.00 -9.25 9.84
C SER A 299 21.30 -10.51 10.35
N TYR A 300 21.19 -10.67 11.66
CA TYR A 300 20.74 -11.92 12.30
C TYR A 300 19.23 -12.01 12.44
N ASN A 301 18.55 -10.91 12.79
CA ASN A 301 17.08 -10.86 12.86
C ASN A 301 16.43 -10.57 11.51
N MET A 302 17.21 -10.32 10.47
CA MET A 302 16.70 -9.97 9.12
C MET A 302 15.71 -8.81 9.19
N LEU A 303 15.95 -7.79 10.04
CA LEU A 303 15.11 -6.62 10.16
C LEU A 303 15.53 -5.55 9.14
N ARG A 304 14.53 -4.79 8.66
CA ARG A 304 14.82 -3.59 7.88
C ARG A 304 15.30 -2.47 8.81
N PRO A 305 16.23 -1.61 8.41
CA PRO A 305 16.69 -0.49 9.25
C PRO A 305 15.55 0.36 9.84
N ILE A 306 14.47 0.58 9.09
CA ILE A 306 13.30 1.32 9.57
C ILE A 306 12.50 0.55 10.62
N GLU A 307 12.48 -0.79 10.56
CA GLU A 307 11.82 -1.64 11.56
C GLU A 307 12.57 -1.58 12.88
N ILE A 308 13.91 -1.60 12.84
CA ILE A 308 14.76 -1.46 14.04
C ILE A 308 14.56 -0.09 14.71
N CYS A 309 14.47 0.98 13.91
CA CYS A 309 14.22 2.34 14.44
C CYS A 309 12.87 2.49 15.15
N ARG A 310 11.93 1.57 14.93
CA ARG A 310 10.60 1.56 15.58
C ARG A 310 10.56 0.72 16.84
N LEU A 311 11.56 -0.14 17.06
CA LEU A 311 11.56 -1.02 18.22
C LEU A 311 11.65 -0.20 19.51
N LYS A 312 10.80 -0.58 20.44
CA LYS A 312 10.86 -0.18 21.83
C LYS A 312 11.50 -1.28 22.66
N VAL A 313 11.97 -0.96 23.85
CA VAL A 313 12.50 -1.95 24.79
C VAL A 313 11.48 -3.07 25.04
N GLY A 314 10.20 -2.71 25.26
CA GLY A 314 9.13 -3.67 25.51
C GLY A 314 8.69 -4.49 24.26
N ASP A 315 9.23 -4.20 23.08
CA ASP A 315 9.00 -5.05 21.90
C ASP A 315 9.97 -6.26 21.86
N ILE A 316 10.91 -6.36 22.82
CA ILE A 316 11.89 -7.43 22.94
C ILE A 316 11.51 -8.33 24.12
N ASP A 317 11.16 -9.57 23.85
CA ASP A 317 10.92 -10.60 24.84
C ASP A 317 12.09 -11.59 24.84
N ILE A 318 12.96 -11.43 25.83
CA ILE A 318 14.16 -12.25 25.96
C ILE A 318 13.79 -13.68 26.41
N ASN A 319 12.80 -13.82 27.28
CA ASN A 319 12.41 -15.12 27.85
C ASN A 319 11.81 -16.03 26.77
N ASP A 320 10.90 -15.49 25.98
CA ASP A 320 10.26 -16.22 24.86
C ASP A 320 11.07 -16.11 23.56
N LYS A 321 12.22 -15.44 23.56
CA LYS A 321 13.07 -15.20 22.38
C LYS A 321 12.29 -14.59 21.21
N LYS A 322 11.43 -13.60 21.48
CA LYS A 322 10.55 -12.97 20.48
C LYS A 322 10.81 -11.48 20.31
N ILE A 323 10.64 -10.99 19.09
CA ILE A 323 10.61 -9.56 18.74
C ILE A 323 9.26 -9.25 18.11
N TYR A 324 8.58 -8.23 18.65
CA TYR A 324 7.32 -7.71 18.12
C TYR A 324 7.57 -6.56 17.16
N VAL A 325 7.61 -6.85 15.86
CA VAL A 325 7.98 -5.89 14.80
C VAL A 325 6.75 -5.17 14.28
N LYS A 326 6.64 -3.87 14.53
CA LYS A 326 5.58 -3.01 13.99
C LYS A 326 5.90 -2.65 12.53
N ALA A 327 5.15 -3.22 11.60
CA ALA A 327 5.20 -2.81 10.20
C ALA A 327 4.18 -1.69 9.95
N LYS A 328 4.54 -0.74 9.07
CA LYS A 328 3.65 0.39 8.74
C LYS A 328 2.32 -0.12 8.17
N ASN A 329 1.18 0.23 8.81
CA ASN A 329 -0.18 -0.15 8.39
C ASN A 329 -0.38 -1.66 8.20
N LYS A 330 0.33 -2.50 8.97
CA LYS A 330 0.18 -3.95 8.98
C LYS A 330 0.15 -4.46 10.41
N PRO A 331 -0.43 -5.65 10.65
CA PRO A 331 -0.37 -6.30 11.95
C PRO A 331 1.08 -6.43 12.45
N VAL A 332 1.24 -6.43 13.76
CA VAL A 332 2.54 -6.71 14.40
C VAL A 332 3.03 -8.07 13.94
N LYS A 333 4.26 -8.14 13.46
CA LYS A 333 4.91 -9.40 13.11
C LYS A 333 5.73 -9.88 14.28
N ILE A 334 5.56 -11.13 14.64
CA ILE A 334 6.39 -11.80 15.64
C ILE A 334 7.54 -12.47 14.91
N LYS A 335 8.77 -12.23 15.36
CA LYS A 335 9.98 -12.90 14.88
C LYS A 335 10.75 -13.48 16.06
N ILE A 336 11.47 -14.56 15.82
CA ILE A 336 12.38 -15.11 16.82
C ILE A 336 13.63 -14.23 16.97
N ILE A 337 14.22 -14.25 18.16
CA ILE A 337 15.57 -13.76 18.42
C ILE A 337 16.49 -14.98 18.29
N PRO A 338 17.37 -15.08 17.27
CA PRO A 338 18.32 -16.16 17.16
C PRO A 338 19.29 -16.16 18.35
N ASP A 339 19.76 -17.32 18.79
CA ASP A 339 20.65 -17.45 19.94
C ASP A 339 21.96 -16.64 19.77
N ILE A 340 22.47 -16.54 18.55
CA ILE A 340 23.61 -15.69 18.21
C ILE A 340 23.37 -14.21 18.56
N MET A 341 22.09 -13.76 18.61
CA MET A 341 21.74 -12.39 18.94
C MET A 341 21.46 -12.20 20.43
N LEU A 342 20.94 -13.22 21.12
CA LEU A 342 20.59 -13.13 22.54
C LEU A 342 21.78 -12.71 23.41
N GLY A 343 22.94 -13.32 23.21
CA GLY A 343 24.16 -13.00 23.94
C GLY A 343 24.77 -11.62 23.64
N GLN A 344 24.23 -10.92 22.65
CA GLN A 344 24.70 -9.60 22.24
C GLN A 344 23.80 -8.48 22.76
N LEU A 345 22.56 -8.81 23.18
CA LEU A 345 21.60 -7.80 23.65
C LEU A 345 22.08 -7.20 24.99
N PRO A 346 21.91 -5.88 25.18
CA PRO A 346 22.17 -5.25 26.48
C PRO A 346 21.15 -5.74 27.51
N ASP A 347 21.46 -5.55 28.80
CA ASP A 347 20.48 -5.77 29.86
C ASP A 347 19.30 -4.78 29.73
N LEU A 348 18.16 -5.30 29.30
CA LEU A 348 16.93 -4.52 29.08
C LEU A 348 16.06 -4.46 30.34
N SER A 349 16.36 -5.23 31.40
CA SER A 349 15.49 -5.37 32.58
C SER A 349 15.31 -4.07 33.37
N LYS A 350 16.30 -3.19 33.29
CA LYS A 350 16.30 -1.88 33.99
C LYS A 350 15.83 -0.71 33.12
N MET A 351 15.41 -0.98 31.87
CA MET A 351 15.01 0.06 30.93
C MET A 351 13.48 0.14 30.85
N ASP A 352 12.95 1.37 30.66
CA ASP A 352 11.51 1.54 30.45
C ASP A 352 11.07 0.91 29.14
N ALA A 353 10.05 0.06 29.21
CA ALA A 353 9.47 -0.65 28.09
C ALA A 353 8.96 0.28 26.96
N LYS A 354 8.59 1.52 27.29
CA LYS A 354 8.11 2.52 26.33
C LYS A 354 9.22 3.24 25.57
N HIS A 355 10.46 3.17 26.06
CA HIS A 355 11.60 3.83 25.44
C HIS A 355 11.97 3.20 24.09
N SER A 356 12.55 4.00 23.19
CA SER A 356 13.14 3.50 21.95
C SER A 356 14.30 2.56 22.27
N LEU A 357 14.38 1.39 21.64
CA LEU A 357 15.48 0.46 21.85
C LEU A 357 16.83 1.08 21.47
N PHE A 358 16.86 1.83 20.35
CA PHE A 358 18.04 2.53 19.86
C PHE A 358 17.84 4.04 19.88
N THR A 359 18.78 4.77 20.46
CA THR A 359 18.85 6.24 20.46
C THR A 359 20.25 6.71 20.07
N PRO A 360 20.49 7.98 19.79
CA PRO A 360 21.84 8.50 19.56
C PRO A 360 22.79 8.29 20.75
N GLN A 361 22.26 8.28 21.96
CA GLN A 361 23.02 8.17 23.21
C GLN A 361 23.29 6.71 23.62
N GLY A 362 22.52 5.75 23.10
CA GLY A 362 22.65 4.34 23.49
C GLY A 362 21.33 3.58 23.39
N PHE A 363 21.16 2.60 24.26
CA PHE A 363 19.98 1.76 24.34
C PHE A 363 18.97 2.29 25.37
N GLY A 364 17.67 2.09 25.10
CA GLY A 364 16.62 2.29 26.09
C GLY A 364 16.38 3.74 26.48
N GLY A 365 16.26 4.67 25.53
CA GLY A 365 16.04 6.08 25.81
C GLY A 365 14.84 6.69 25.09
N GLU A 366 14.43 7.89 25.52
CA GLU A 366 13.46 8.68 24.78
C GLU A 366 14.06 9.24 23.51
N TRP A 367 13.33 9.10 22.41
CA TRP A 367 13.75 9.65 21.12
C TRP A 367 12.54 10.03 20.28
N ASN A 368 12.08 11.26 20.40
CA ASN A 368 10.86 11.78 19.82
C ASN A 368 11.10 12.37 18.40
N LEU A 369 11.62 11.54 17.49
CA LEU A 369 11.78 11.88 16.08
C LEU A 369 10.91 10.99 15.19
N ALA A 370 10.60 11.47 13.99
CA ALA A 370 9.93 10.65 12.98
C ALA A 370 10.82 9.45 12.58
N ASP A 371 10.19 8.30 12.28
CA ASP A 371 10.89 7.05 11.92
C ASP A 371 11.94 7.22 10.81
N ASN A 372 11.62 8.06 9.80
CA ASN A 372 12.55 8.31 8.71
C ASN A 372 13.79 9.07 9.16
N ASP A 373 13.66 9.98 10.12
CA ASP A 373 14.78 10.77 10.63
C ASP A 373 15.65 9.92 11.53
N LYS A 374 15.04 9.04 12.36
CA LYS A 374 15.76 7.99 13.10
C LYS A 374 16.58 7.11 12.16
N ARG A 375 15.97 6.61 11.08
CA ARG A 375 16.67 5.80 10.06
C ARG A 375 17.78 6.60 9.36
N ASN A 376 17.54 7.88 9.04
CA ASN A 376 18.53 8.75 8.41
C ASN A 376 19.73 8.98 9.33
N TYR A 377 19.50 9.12 10.65
CA TYR A 377 20.55 9.19 11.64
C TYR A 377 21.48 7.98 11.57
N PHE A 378 20.95 6.75 11.66
CA PHE A 378 21.77 5.53 11.58
C PHE A 378 22.41 5.35 10.20
N SER A 379 21.76 5.77 9.12
CA SER A 379 22.38 5.76 7.80
C SER A 379 23.56 6.70 7.70
N LYS A 380 23.47 7.92 8.29
CA LYS A 380 24.59 8.87 8.38
C LYS A 380 25.70 8.37 9.30
N ARG A 381 25.34 7.73 10.42
CA ARG A 381 26.32 7.12 11.34
C ARG A 381 27.10 6.02 10.64
N PHE A 382 26.41 5.14 9.91
CA PHE A 382 27.05 4.08 9.11
C PHE A 382 27.84 4.63 7.91
N LYS A 383 27.53 5.82 7.41
CA LYS A 383 28.33 6.47 6.35
C LYS A 383 29.79 6.64 6.77
N LYS A 384 30.09 6.95 8.03
CA LYS A 384 31.46 7.05 8.55
C LYS A 384 32.23 5.74 8.36
N VAL A 385 31.57 4.58 8.58
CA VAL A 385 32.14 3.25 8.36
C VAL A 385 32.40 3.02 6.87
N LYS A 386 31.47 3.40 6.03
CA LYS A 386 31.66 3.32 4.57
C LYS A 386 32.84 4.14 4.09
N ASP A 387 32.94 5.37 4.58
CA ASP A 387 34.03 6.29 4.22
C ASP A 387 35.39 5.71 4.69
N HIS A 388 35.45 5.10 5.89
CA HIS A 388 36.66 4.42 6.40
C HIS A 388 37.13 3.26 5.51
N PHE A 389 36.19 2.45 4.99
CA PHE A 389 36.51 1.31 4.13
C PHE A 389 36.44 1.62 2.62
N ASN A 390 36.31 2.88 2.22
CA ASN A 390 36.17 3.32 0.83
C ASN A 390 35.04 2.59 0.06
N LEU A 391 33.91 2.34 0.75
CA LEU A 391 32.75 1.65 0.17
C LEU A 391 31.88 2.60 -0.63
N GLY A 392 31.56 2.23 -1.86
CA GLY A 392 30.72 3.02 -2.77
C GLY A 392 29.26 3.15 -2.34
N ASN A 393 28.47 3.86 -3.14
CA ASN A 393 27.06 4.11 -2.88
C ASN A 393 26.18 2.84 -2.99
N GLU A 394 26.70 1.79 -3.61
CA GLU A 394 26.05 0.49 -3.73
C GLU A 394 26.07 -0.33 -2.43
N TYR A 395 26.85 0.08 -1.42
CA TYR A 395 26.87 -0.51 -0.09
C TYR A 395 26.09 0.33 0.92
N GLY A 396 25.46 -0.32 1.88
CA GLY A 396 24.70 0.34 2.94
C GLY A 396 24.21 -0.64 3.99
N LEU A 397 23.43 -0.14 4.95
CA LEU A 397 22.82 -0.99 5.98
C LEU A 397 21.97 -2.13 5.40
N TYR A 398 21.30 -1.87 4.27
CA TYR A 398 20.48 -2.88 3.60
C TYR A 398 21.32 -4.00 2.98
N SER A 399 22.57 -3.72 2.65
CA SER A 399 23.52 -4.70 2.12
C SER A 399 23.78 -5.85 3.10
N PHE A 400 23.82 -5.59 4.42
CA PHE A 400 23.91 -6.65 5.42
C PHE A 400 22.73 -7.61 5.33
N ARG A 401 21.52 -7.08 5.25
CA ARG A 401 20.34 -7.91 5.10
C ARG A 401 20.39 -8.76 3.82
N HIS A 402 20.81 -8.18 2.69
CA HIS A 402 21.00 -8.93 1.44
C HIS A 402 22.04 -10.04 1.62
N THR A 403 23.19 -9.72 2.20
CA THR A 403 24.29 -10.67 2.41
C THR A 403 23.83 -11.86 3.25
N TYR A 404 23.26 -11.60 4.43
CA TYR A 404 22.87 -12.68 5.34
C TYR A 404 21.69 -13.51 4.83
N ILE A 405 20.74 -12.91 4.13
CA ILE A 405 19.67 -13.69 3.46
C ILE A 405 20.24 -14.55 2.35
N THR A 406 21.19 -14.04 1.55
CA THR A 406 21.88 -14.82 0.52
C THR A 406 22.65 -16.00 1.12
N MET A 407 23.43 -15.76 2.18
CA MET A 407 24.18 -16.80 2.88
C MET A 407 23.23 -17.87 3.45
N LEU A 408 22.19 -17.46 4.14
CA LEU A 408 21.20 -18.37 4.74
C LEU A 408 20.48 -19.20 3.68
N TYR A 409 20.01 -18.56 2.60
CA TYR A 409 19.35 -19.26 1.49
C TYR A 409 20.28 -20.32 0.87
N ARG A 410 21.53 -19.95 0.54
CA ARG A 410 22.51 -20.85 -0.05
C ARG A 410 22.91 -22.01 0.87
N GLU A 411 22.89 -21.80 2.17
CA GLU A 411 23.16 -22.88 3.13
C GLU A 411 21.95 -23.83 3.23
N MET A 412 20.75 -23.29 3.36
CA MET A 412 19.53 -24.08 3.49
C MET A 412 19.23 -24.92 2.25
N ILE A 413 19.53 -24.41 1.03
CA ILE A 413 19.27 -25.11 -0.23
C ILE A 413 20.17 -26.33 -0.44
N LYS A 414 21.25 -26.48 0.32
CA LYS A 414 22.12 -27.68 0.28
C LYS A 414 21.42 -28.94 0.79
N THR A 415 20.46 -28.77 1.72
CA THR A 415 19.83 -29.88 2.44
C THR A 415 18.31 -29.94 2.29
N GLY A 416 17.68 -28.89 1.78
CA GLY A 416 16.23 -28.80 1.64
C GLY A 416 15.78 -28.61 0.18
N THR A 417 14.50 -28.89 -0.09
CA THR A 417 13.90 -28.56 -1.38
C THR A 417 13.71 -27.05 -1.55
N PRO A 418 13.71 -26.51 -2.77
CA PRO A 418 13.51 -25.08 -3.01
C PRO A 418 12.23 -24.52 -2.36
N GLU A 419 11.14 -25.26 -2.38
CA GLU A 419 9.85 -24.88 -1.82
C GLU A 419 9.88 -24.79 -0.30
N GLU A 420 10.47 -25.80 0.37
CA GLU A 420 10.64 -25.82 1.83
C GLU A 420 11.55 -24.68 2.30
N VAL A 421 12.68 -24.49 1.60
CA VAL A 421 13.64 -23.44 1.92
C VAL A 421 12.98 -22.07 1.78
N LYS A 422 12.28 -21.82 0.68
CA LYS A 422 11.58 -20.54 0.46
C LYS A 422 10.48 -20.31 1.49
N SER A 423 9.73 -21.34 1.86
CA SER A 423 8.69 -21.25 2.90
C SER A 423 9.28 -20.89 4.26
N LYS A 424 10.34 -21.57 4.71
CA LYS A 424 11.06 -21.25 5.95
C LYS A 424 11.66 -19.85 5.91
N LEU A 425 12.33 -19.50 4.79
CA LEU A 425 12.96 -18.19 4.63
C LEU A 425 11.94 -17.05 4.60
N MET A 426 10.74 -17.28 4.08
CA MET A 426 9.63 -16.31 4.10
C MET A 426 9.25 -15.92 5.54
N LEU A 427 9.16 -16.90 6.45
CA LEU A 427 8.91 -16.66 7.88
C LEU A 427 10.06 -15.87 8.52
N ILE A 428 11.31 -16.29 8.28
CA ILE A 428 12.51 -15.63 8.84
C ILE A 428 12.62 -14.19 8.38
N THR A 429 12.44 -13.93 7.08
CA THR A 429 12.61 -12.60 6.48
C THR A 429 11.38 -11.71 6.65
N GLY A 430 10.22 -12.30 6.91
CA GLY A 430 8.93 -11.60 7.07
C GLY A 430 8.35 -11.09 5.75
N HIS A 431 8.59 -11.78 4.62
CA HIS A 431 7.89 -11.50 3.37
C HIS A 431 6.43 -11.95 3.45
N ALA A 432 5.53 -11.18 2.85
CA ALA A 432 4.08 -11.44 2.93
C ALA A 432 3.61 -12.51 1.95
N THR A 433 4.34 -12.71 0.84
CA THR A 433 4.01 -13.67 -0.21
C THR A 433 5.28 -14.34 -0.73
N LEU A 434 5.13 -15.54 -1.28
CA LEU A 434 6.23 -16.28 -1.91
C LEU A 434 6.79 -15.52 -3.11
N ASP A 435 5.94 -14.97 -3.97
CA ASP A 435 6.33 -14.16 -5.14
C ASP A 435 7.23 -12.97 -4.75
N ALA A 436 6.89 -12.31 -3.61
CA ALA A 436 7.70 -11.19 -3.12
C ALA A 436 9.08 -11.65 -2.63
N LEU A 437 9.17 -12.84 -2.00
CA LEU A 437 10.44 -13.44 -1.61
C LEU A 437 11.25 -13.88 -2.83
N GLU A 438 10.66 -14.57 -3.78
CA GLU A 438 11.32 -15.04 -5.01
C GLU A 438 11.88 -13.89 -5.82
N LYS A 439 11.06 -12.86 -6.03
CA LYS A 439 11.55 -11.63 -6.66
C LYS A 439 12.73 -11.03 -5.91
N TYR A 440 12.66 -11.02 -4.57
CA TYR A 440 13.73 -10.49 -3.73
C TYR A 440 15.00 -11.34 -3.88
N LEU A 441 14.91 -12.68 -3.83
CA LEU A 441 16.07 -13.59 -3.98
C LEU A 441 16.75 -13.42 -5.33
N ARG A 442 15.99 -13.30 -6.42
CA ARG A 442 16.52 -12.97 -7.76
C ARG A 442 17.16 -11.58 -7.79
N ASP A 443 16.56 -10.61 -7.10
CA ASP A 443 17.07 -9.23 -7.08
C ASP A 443 18.40 -9.09 -6.32
N ILE A 444 18.73 -10.02 -5.40
CA ILE A 444 19.99 -10.03 -4.65
C ILE A 444 20.97 -11.11 -5.12
N ASP A 445 20.71 -11.75 -6.25
CA ASP A 445 21.51 -12.85 -6.83
C ASP A 445 21.74 -14.02 -5.84
N ALA A 446 20.76 -14.30 -4.97
CA ALA A 446 20.82 -15.41 -4.03
C ALA A 446 20.66 -16.76 -4.73
N GLU A 447 19.77 -16.82 -5.75
CA GLU A 447 19.52 -17.98 -6.58
C GLU A 447 20.57 -18.05 -7.71
N LEU A 448 21.59 -18.84 -7.52
CA LEU A 448 22.56 -19.17 -8.55
C LEU A 448 22.46 -20.67 -8.90
N PRO A 449 22.70 -21.05 -10.15
CA PRO A 449 22.79 -22.47 -10.51
C PRO A 449 23.93 -23.11 -9.73
N GLN A 450 23.77 -24.39 -9.42
CA GLN A 450 24.87 -25.21 -8.92
C GLN A 450 25.91 -25.40 -10.02
N ASP A 451 27.15 -25.81 -9.65
CA ASP A 451 28.16 -26.15 -10.63
C ASP A 451 27.67 -27.31 -11.52
N TYR A 452 27.57 -27.05 -12.80
CA TYR A 452 27.11 -27.99 -13.82
C TYR A 452 28.24 -28.58 -14.65
N SER A 453 29.49 -28.35 -14.28
CA SER A 453 30.68 -28.87 -15.01
C SER A 453 30.62 -30.37 -15.22
N ASN A 454 30.16 -31.11 -14.18
CA ASN A 454 30.04 -32.59 -14.28
C ASN A 454 29.01 -33.03 -15.33
N LEU A 455 27.97 -32.24 -15.59
CA LEU A 455 26.99 -32.54 -16.64
C LEU A 455 27.59 -32.35 -18.04
N LEU A 456 28.38 -31.29 -18.22
CA LEU A 456 29.08 -30.99 -19.43
C LEU A 456 30.16 -32.07 -19.74
N ASN A 457 30.98 -32.43 -18.74
CA ASN A 457 32.01 -33.46 -18.86
C ASN A 457 31.41 -34.83 -19.27
N ARG A 458 30.26 -35.21 -18.71
CA ARG A 458 29.55 -36.44 -19.11
C ARG A 458 29.04 -36.40 -20.56
N SER A 459 28.68 -35.24 -21.08
CA SER A 459 28.19 -35.06 -22.46
C SER A 459 29.35 -35.09 -23.43
N ILE A 460 30.49 -34.50 -23.11
CA ILE A 460 31.68 -34.47 -23.97
C ILE A 460 32.27 -35.87 -24.08
N ASN A 461 32.37 -36.62 -22.97
CA ASN A 461 32.93 -38.00 -22.99
C ASN A 461 31.99 -39.07 -23.60
N LYS A 462 30.75 -38.73 -23.98
CA LYS A 462 29.84 -39.64 -24.69
C LYS A 462 29.97 -39.54 -26.22
N THR A 463 30.65 -38.54 -26.75
CA THR A 463 30.87 -38.36 -28.20
C THR A 463 32.10 -39.10 -28.72
N ASP A 464 32.90 -39.73 -27.83
CA ASP A 464 34.12 -40.49 -28.19
C ASP A 464 33.90 -42.03 -28.14
N LYS A 465 32.67 -42.52 -28.32
CA LYS A 465 32.38 -43.98 -28.45
C LYS A 465 31.60 -44.27 -29.69
#